data_3f98233ab34396068e0f9409c6f2c355
#
_entry.id   3f98233ab34396068e0f9409c6f2c355
#
_cell.length_a   1.000
_cell.length_b   1.000
_cell.length_c   1.000
_cell.angle_alpha   90.00
_cell.angle_beta   90.00
_cell.angle_gamma   90.00
#
_symmetry.space_group_name_H-M   'P 1'
#
loop_
_entity.id
_entity.type
_entity.pdbx_description
1 polymer ?
#
loop_
_entity_poly.entity_id
_entity_poly.type
_entity_poly.pdbx_seq_one_letter_code
_entity_poly.pdbx_strand_id
1 'polypeptide(L)'
;MAVVSPYALVAQEDDLVALRDKQAQQWEELSGTTTLKLNAAYALVGVINPQVEFRLTPHSAFQTEFVYSPWRSIFDGHPMHFGILLNEYRYYLSPRTRGLYVGANFGMMAFRMSKPQLADGRVVLQNRYSKGYGFMGGVTVGYQWRLSRRCMLDLFVGFAYMHSNYNGYSMDGVVDMYPSRPEDKQPASPDPFNSSAEWMPNKAGLSIGILLFD
;
A
#
# COMPACT_ATOMS: atom_id res chain seq x y z
N MET A 1 -35.06 10.64 -45.42
CA MET A 1 -35.11 9.67 -44.31
C MET A 1 -34.53 8.38 -44.75
N ALA A 2 -33.36 7.97 -44.23
CA ALA A 2 -32.77 6.68 -44.59
C ALA A 2 -33.48 5.60 -43.75
N VAL A 3 -34.13 4.66 -44.42
CA VAL A 3 -34.75 3.47 -43.79
C VAL A 3 -33.62 2.49 -43.48
N VAL A 4 -33.26 2.36 -42.21
CA VAL A 4 -32.29 1.33 -41.77
C VAL A 4 -32.97 -0.01 -41.94
N SER A 5 -32.38 -0.89 -42.72
CA SER A 5 -32.91 -2.25 -42.98
C SER A 5 -32.97 -3.04 -41.63
N PRO A 6 -34.10 -3.73 -41.34
CA PRO A 6 -34.19 -4.55 -40.14
C PRO A 6 -33.12 -5.62 -40.04
N TYR A 7 -32.58 -6.10 -41.17
CA TYR A 7 -31.44 -7.02 -41.21
C TYR A 7 -30.12 -6.40 -40.71
N ALA A 8 -29.91 -5.09 -40.84
CA ALA A 8 -28.73 -4.41 -40.34
C ALA A 8 -28.77 -4.27 -38.80
N LEU A 9 -29.96 -4.11 -38.23
CA LEU A 9 -30.15 -4.07 -36.79
C LEU A 9 -29.90 -5.45 -36.14
N VAL A 10 -30.38 -6.52 -36.76
CA VAL A 10 -30.16 -7.90 -36.28
C VAL A 10 -28.68 -8.26 -36.33
N ALA A 11 -27.99 -7.95 -37.44
CA ALA A 11 -26.54 -8.20 -37.56
C ALA A 11 -25.72 -7.42 -36.50
N GLN A 12 -26.13 -6.22 -36.17
CA GLN A 12 -25.48 -5.42 -35.16
C GLN A 12 -25.72 -6.00 -33.73
N GLU A 13 -26.87 -6.60 -33.47
CA GLU A 13 -27.21 -7.23 -32.22
C GLU A 13 -26.42 -8.55 -32.03
N ASP A 14 -26.27 -9.35 -33.09
CA ASP A 14 -25.45 -10.58 -33.09
C ASP A 14 -23.96 -10.27 -32.86
N ASP A 15 -23.42 -9.21 -33.47
CA ASP A 15 -22.05 -8.75 -33.21
C ASP A 15 -21.83 -8.28 -31.77
N LEU A 16 -22.81 -7.62 -31.17
CA LEU A 16 -22.75 -7.20 -29.75
C LEU A 16 -22.81 -8.39 -28.80
N VAL A 17 -23.61 -9.40 -29.10
CA VAL A 17 -23.67 -10.65 -28.32
C VAL A 17 -22.35 -11.39 -28.43
N ALA A 18 -21.79 -11.54 -29.61
CA ALA A 18 -20.51 -12.21 -29.84
C ALA A 18 -19.34 -11.49 -29.13
N LEU A 19 -19.38 -10.14 -29.06
CA LEU A 19 -18.42 -9.35 -28.31
C LEU A 19 -18.57 -9.53 -26.81
N ARG A 20 -19.79 -9.62 -26.31
CA ARG A 20 -20.08 -9.91 -24.90
C ARG A 20 -19.58 -11.28 -24.48
N ASP A 21 -19.84 -12.31 -25.30
CA ASP A 21 -19.41 -13.67 -25.01
C ASP A 21 -17.88 -13.81 -25.04
N LYS A 22 -17.21 -13.19 -26.00
CA LYS A 22 -15.73 -13.09 -26.01
C LYS A 22 -15.19 -12.34 -24.79
N GLN A 23 -15.87 -11.32 -24.36
CA GLN A 23 -15.53 -10.62 -23.11
C GLN A 23 -15.74 -11.54 -21.90
N ALA A 24 -16.85 -12.22 -21.79
CA ALA A 24 -17.14 -13.13 -20.69
C ALA A 24 -16.09 -14.25 -20.61
N GLN A 25 -15.74 -14.88 -21.71
CA GLN A 25 -14.68 -15.91 -21.76
C GLN A 25 -13.30 -15.36 -21.33
N GLN A 26 -12.93 -14.14 -21.76
CA GLN A 26 -11.71 -13.48 -21.28
C GLN A 26 -11.75 -13.17 -19.77
N TRP A 27 -12.94 -13.03 -19.22
CA TRP A 27 -13.12 -12.79 -17.79
C TRP A 27 -12.96 -14.06 -16.95
N GLU A 28 -13.48 -15.17 -17.40
CA GLU A 28 -13.29 -16.47 -16.76
C GLU A 28 -11.81 -16.86 -16.71
N GLU A 29 -11.06 -16.60 -17.78
CA GLU A 29 -9.60 -16.82 -17.80
C GLU A 29 -8.80 -15.92 -16.85
N LEU A 30 -9.35 -14.79 -16.43
CA LEU A 30 -8.67 -13.80 -15.57
C LEU A 30 -9.17 -13.81 -14.14
N SER A 31 -10.33 -14.37 -13.85
CA SER A 31 -10.81 -14.54 -12.47
C SER A 31 -10.01 -15.65 -11.80
N GLY A 32 -9.52 -15.36 -10.59
CA GLY A 32 -8.67 -16.28 -9.85
C GLY A 32 -7.17 -16.17 -10.12
N THR A 33 -6.73 -15.31 -11.04
CA THR A 33 -5.29 -15.13 -11.29
C THR A 33 -4.58 -14.44 -10.14
N THR A 34 -3.43 -14.97 -9.81
CA THR A 34 -2.53 -14.42 -8.80
C THR A 34 -1.43 -13.60 -9.46
N THR A 35 -1.14 -12.44 -8.91
CA THR A 35 -0.03 -11.59 -9.35
C THR A 35 0.94 -11.40 -8.22
N LEU A 36 2.22 -11.67 -8.47
CA LEU A 36 3.32 -11.30 -7.58
C LEU A 36 3.87 -9.94 -8.01
N LYS A 37 4.04 -9.03 -7.06
CA LYS A 37 4.56 -7.68 -7.30
C LYS A 37 5.70 -7.35 -6.35
N LEU A 38 6.56 -6.44 -6.78
CA LEU A 38 7.62 -5.84 -5.97
C LEU A 38 7.60 -4.34 -6.20
N ASN A 39 7.62 -3.56 -5.12
CA ASN A 39 7.71 -2.10 -5.20
C ASN A 39 9.15 -1.69 -5.55
N ALA A 40 9.34 -1.27 -6.79
CA ALA A 40 10.63 -0.87 -7.30
C ALA A 40 11.18 0.40 -6.61
N ALA A 41 10.31 1.35 -6.27
CA ALA A 41 10.72 2.56 -5.56
C ALA A 41 11.28 2.24 -4.17
N TYR A 42 10.67 1.31 -3.44
CA TYR A 42 11.18 0.86 -2.15
C TYR A 42 12.47 0.04 -2.28
N ALA A 43 12.57 -0.79 -3.31
CA ALA A 43 13.77 -1.59 -3.55
C ALA A 43 15.02 -0.71 -3.80
N LEU A 44 14.86 0.45 -4.46
CA LEU A 44 15.94 1.41 -4.70
C LEU A 44 16.53 1.98 -3.40
N VAL A 45 15.76 2.06 -2.34
CA VAL A 45 16.20 2.53 -1.02
C VAL A 45 16.42 1.37 -0.04
N GLY A 46 16.50 0.14 -0.53
CA GLY A 46 16.79 -1.05 0.28
C GLY A 46 15.66 -1.47 1.23
N VAL A 47 14.42 -1.04 0.94
CA VAL A 47 13.22 -1.48 1.64
C VAL A 47 12.57 -2.59 0.83
N ILE A 48 12.28 -3.71 1.47
CA ILE A 48 11.68 -4.88 0.83
C ILE A 48 10.16 -4.75 0.90
N ASN A 49 9.47 -4.84 -0.24
CA ASN A 49 8.02 -4.78 -0.29
C ASN A 49 7.43 -5.76 -1.32
N PRO A 50 7.44 -7.07 -1.02
CA PRO A 50 6.69 -8.06 -1.79
C PRO A 50 5.19 -7.87 -1.60
N GLN A 51 4.45 -8.08 -2.69
CA GLN A 51 3.00 -7.95 -2.73
C GLN A 51 2.42 -9.12 -3.49
N VAL A 52 1.27 -9.62 -3.04
CA VAL A 52 0.50 -10.66 -3.73
C VAL A 52 -0.91 -10.13 -3.93
N GLU A 53 -1.34 -10.07 -5.18
CA GLU A 53 -2.70 -9.68 -5.55
C GLU A 53 -3.46 -10.88 -6.08
N PHE A 54 -4.63 -11.12 -5.51
CA PHE A 54 -5.60 -12.14 -5.96
C PHE A 54 -6.77 -11.46 -6.63
N ARG A 55 -7.03 -11.79 -7.88
CA ARG A 55 -8.20 -11.32 -8.61
C ARG A 55 -9.44 -12.08 -8.15
N LEU A 56 -10.42 -11.36 -7.61
CA LEU A 56 -11.66 -11.93 -7.09
C LEU A 56 -12.79 -11.91 -8.15
N THR A 57 -12.89 -10.78 -8.86
CA THR A 57 -13.89 -10.56 -9.91
C THR A 57 -13.26 -9.71 -11.03
N PRO A 58 -13.96 -9.50 -12.15
CA PRO A 58 -13.47 -8.59 -13.20
C PRO A 58 -13.10 -7.19 -12.69
N HIS A 59 -13.78 -6.71 -11.65
CA HIS A 59 -13.59 -5.37 -11.10
C HIS A 59 -12.93 -5.34 -9.72
N SER A 60 -12.70 -6.50 -9.08
CA SER A 60 -12.17 -6.49 -7.72
C SER A 60 -10.99 -7.42 -7.54
N ALA A 61 -10.09 -7.02 -6.67
CA ALA A 61 -8.94 -7.79 -6.24
C ALA A 61 -8.68 -7.59 -4.74
N PHE A 62 -8.02 -8.55 -4.15
CA PHE A 62 -7.48 -8.47 -2.81
C PHE A 62 -5.96 -8.53 -2.87
N GLN A 63 -5.28 -7.57 -2.26
CA GLN A 63 -3.83 -7.54 -2.19
C GLN A 63 -3.36 -7.61 -0.75
N THR A 64 -2.36 -8.44 -0.52
CA THR A 64 -1.56 -8.45 0.71
C THR A 64 -0.17 -7.98 0.39
N GLU A 65 0.41 -7.12 1.20
CA GLU A 65 1.77 -6.65 1.07
C GLU A 65 2.49 -6.63 2.41
N PHE A 66 3.77 -6.94 2.36
CA PHE A 66 4.66 -6.83 3.50
C PHE A 66 5.74 -5.82 3.17
N VAL A 67 5.89 -4.80 4.02
CA VAL A 67 6.97 -3.81 3.90
C VAL A 67 7.95 -4.03 5.02
N TYR A 68 9.23 -4.13 4.69
CA TYR A 68 10.28 -4.29 5.67
C TYR A 68 11.46 -3.37 5.39
N SER A 69 11.73 -2.49 6.33
CA SER A 69 12.91 -1.65 6.33
C SER A 69 13.94 -2.22 7.31
N PRO A 70 15.10 -2.69 6.84
CA PRO A 70 16.14 -3.27 7.69
C PRO A 70 17.02 -2.23 8.38
N TRP A 71 16.84 -0.96 8.11
CA TRP A 71 17.74 0.10 8.50
C TRP A 71 17.69 0.38 10.00
N ARG A 72 18.63 -0.18 10.73
CA ARG A 72 18.79 0.05 12.17
C ARG A 72 19.51 1.35 12.48
N SER A 73 20.27 1.86 11.51
CA SER A 73 21.01 3.12 11.59
C SER A 73 21.21 3.67 10.19
N ILE A 74 20.64 4.84 9.93
CA ILE A 74 20.85 5.65 8.73
C ILE A 74 21.10 7.08 9.17
N PHE A 75 21.80 7.88 8.36
CA PHE A 75 22.04 9.30 8.62
C PHE A 75 22.32 9.62 10.12
N ASP A 76 23.55 9.60 10.54
CA ASP A 76 23.99 9.93 11.90
C ASP A 76 23.44 9.00 13.01
N GLY A 77 23.20 7.73 12.68
CA GLY A 77 22.77 6.74 13.67
C GLY A 77 21.26 6.62 13.88
N HIS A 78 20.45 7.41 13.19
CA HIS A 78 18.99 7.38 13.33
C HIS A 78 18.38 6.08 12.80
N PRO A 79 17.60 5.34 13.59
CA PRO A 79 16.95 4.13 13.12
C PRO A 79 15.74 4.44 12.24
N MET A 80 15.57 3.64 11.19
CA MET A 80 14.37 3.56 10.35
C MET A 80 14.04 2.07 10.11
N HIS A 81 13.87 1.36 11.22
CA HIS A 81 13.62 -0.08 11.20
C HIS A 81 12.13 -0.33 11.47
N PHE A 82 11.43 -0.89 10.51
CA PHE A 82 10.00 -1.18 10.65
C PHE A 82 9.56 -2.36 9.79
N GLY A 83 8.47 -2.99 10.21
CA GLY A 83 7.74 -3.98 9.44
C GLY A 83 6.27 -3.59 9.39
N ILE A 84 5.65 -3.65 8.21
CA ILE A 84 4.24 -3.39 7.99
C ILE A 84 3.63 -4.57 7.26
N LEU A 85 2.50 -5.07 7.76
CA LEU A 85 1.62 -5.97 7.02
C LEU A 85 0.37 -5.19 6.66
N LEU A 86 0.11 -5.06 5.37
CA LEU A 86 -1.03 -4.32 4.86
C LEU A 86 -1.86 -5.20 3.94
N ASN A 87 -3.17 -5.12 4.10
CA ASN A 87 -4.15 -5.78 3.26
C ASN A 87 -5.01 -4.72 2.60
N GLU A 88 -5.39 -4.93 1.36
CA GLU A 88 -6.13 -3.97 0.55
C GLU A 88 -7.16 -4.66 -0.32
N TYR A 89 -8.40 -4.22 -0.24
CA TYR A 89 -9.42 -4.54 -1.21
C TYR A 89 -9.44 -3.46 -2.28
N ARG A 90 -9.27 -3.84 -3.55
CA ARG A 90 -9.19 -2.96 -4.72
C ARG A 90 -10.41 -3.07 -5.58
N TYR A 91 -10.96 -1.95 -6.01
CA TYR A 91 -12.00 -1.88 -7.01
C TYR A 91 -11.50 -1.14 -8.25
N TYR A 92 -11.48 -1.85 -9.38
CA TYR A 92 -11.03 -1.34 -10.67
C TYR A 92 -12.20 -0.76 -11.44
N LEU A 93 -12.06 0.48 -11.94
CA LEU A 93 -13.08 1.15 -12.74
C LEU A 93 -13.25 0.50 -14.12
N SER A 94 -12.17 -0.12 -14.63
CA SER A 94 -12.18 -0.87 -15.88
C SER A 94 -12.14 -2.37 -15.62
N PRO A 95 -12.96 -3.16 -16.29
CA PRO A 95 -13.02 -4.60 -16.07
C PRO A 95 -11.79 -5.36 -16.61
N ARG A 96 -10.82 -4.77 -17.23
CA ARG A 96 -9.69 -5.47 -17.87
C ARG A 96 -8.44 -5.62 -17.00
N THR A 97 -8.56 -5.62 -15.67
CA THR A 97 -7.42 -5.73 -14.74
C THR A 97 -6.34 -4.66 -14.90
N ARG A 98 -6.68 -3.58 -15.53
CA ARG A 98 -5.83 -2.42 -15.77
C ARG A 98 -6.66 -1.15 -15.68
N GLY A 99 -5.99 -0.04 -15.45
CA GLY A 99 -6.62 1.26 -15.35
C GLY A 99 -6.67 1.73 -13.90
N LEU A 100 -7.49 2.73 -13.71
CA LEU A 100 -7.68 3.38 -12.42
C LEU A 100 -8.40 2.44 -11.44
N TYR A 101 -7.92 2.42 -10.21
CA TYR A 101 -8.58 1.74 -9.10
C TYR A 101 -8.59 2.59 -7.84
N VAL A 102 -9.53 2.26 -6.97
CA VAL A 102 -9.59 2.72 -5.59
C VAL A 102 -9.49 1.52 -4.68
N GLY A 103 -8.83 1.67 -3.53
CA GLY A 103 -8.65 0.61 -2.56
C GLY A 103 -9.03 1.06 -1.15
N ALA A 104 -9.57 0.13 -0.37
CA ALA A 104 -9.67 0.25 1.07
C ALA A 104 -8.58 -0.62 1.69
N ASN A 105 -7.71 -0.04 2.50
CA ASN A 105 -6.59 -0.75 3.09
C ASN A 105 -6.67 -0.76 4.63
N PHE A 106 -6.15 -1.81 5.23
CA PHE A 106 -5.98 -1.96 6.67
C PHE A 106 -4.73 -2.78 6.98
N GLY A 107 -4.09 -2.47 8.08
CA GLY A 107 -2.86 -3.15 8.43
C GLY A 107 -2.33 -2.85 9.81
N MET A 108 -1.19 -3.46 10.09
CA MET A 108 -0.46 -3.29 11.33
C MET A 108 1.01 -3.00 11.03
N MET A 109 1.63 -2.28 11.95
CA MET A 109 3.02 -1.88 11.87
C MET A 109 3.72 -2.10 13.21
N ALA A 110 4.95 -2.60 13.16
CA ALA A 110 5.88 -2.55 14.27
C ALA A 110 7.08 -1.72 13.85
N PHE A 111 7.54 -0.81 14.70
CA PHE A 111 8.56 0.15 14.31
C PHE A 111 9.53 0.51 15.42
N ARG A 112 10.74 0.85 14.98
CA ARG A 112 11.76 1.58 15.72
C ARG A 112 12.33 2.65 14.79
N MET A 113 11.88 3.90 14.95
CA MET A 113 12.23 4.96 14.00
C MET A 113 12.31 6.33 14.64
N SER A 114 13.21 7.16 14.11
CA SER A 114 13.24 8.58 14.40
C SER A 114 12.25 9.30 13.49
N LYS A 115 11.37 10.10 14.10
CA LYS A 115 10.38 10.86 13.32
C LYS A 115 11.07 12.01 12.58
N PRO A 116 10.79 12.20 11.28
CA PRO A 116 11.20 13.43 10.61
C PRO A 116 10.39 14.61 11.13
N GLN A 117 11.04 15.74 11.29
CA GLN A 117 10.41 17.00 11.62
C GLN A 117 10.86 18.10 10.66
N LEU A 118 10.04 19.11 10.48
CA LEU A 118 10.41 20.28 9.71
C LEU A 118 11.01 21.32 10.66
N ALA A 119 12.29 21.61 10.51
CA ALA A 119 12.98 22.64 11.26
C ALA A 119 13.69 23.58 10.26
N ASP A 120 13.46 24.88 10.39
CA ASP A 120 14.04 25.92 9.52
C ASP A 120 13.87 25.64 8.01
N GLY A 121 12.70 25.09 7.61
CA GLY A 121 12.41 24.75 6.22
C GLY A 121 13.15 23.50 5.70
N ARG A 122 13.84 22.77 6.57
CA ARG A 122 14.52 21.52 6.24
C ARG A 122 13.92 20.35 6.99
N VAL A 123 13.89 19.21 6.35
CA VAL A 123 13.50 17.95 7.01
C VAL A 123 14.72 17.47 7.79
N VAL A 124 14.60 17.42 9.13
CA VAL A 124 15.62 16.88 10.03
C VAL A 124 15.03 15.72 10.82
N LEU A 125 15.86 14.77 11.23
CA LEU A 125 15.46 13.68 12.11
C LEU A 125 15.57 14.15 13.56
N GLN A 126 14.58 13.79 14.38
CA GLN A 126 14.65 14.10 15.81
C GLN A 126 15.80 13.30 16.45
N ASN A 127 16.53 13.94 17.36
CA ASN A 127 17.62 13.29 18.14
C ASN A 127 17.07 12.32 19.21
N ARG A 128 16.04 11.58 18.81
CA ARG A 128 15.36 10.53 19.58
C ARG A 128 14.66 9.57 18.62
N TYR A 129 14.36 8.38 19.09
CA TYR A 129 13.54 7.43 18.32
C TYR A 129 12.37 6.91 19.15
N SER A 130 11.34 6.49 18.44
CA SER A 130 10.17 5.82 19.02
C SER A 130 10.19 4.35 18.64
N LYS A 131 9.82 3.48 19.58
CA LYS A 131 9.64 2.05 19.36
C LYS A 131 8.25 1.66 19.82
N GLY A 132 7.51 1.00 18.94
CA GLY A 132 6.13 0.64 19.22
C GLY A 132 5.49 -0.14 18.10
N TYR A 133 4.17 -0.17 18.16
CA TYR A 133 3.32 -0.78 17.15
C TYR A 133 2.11 0.10 16.88
N GLY A 134 1.46 -0.13 15.76
CA GLY A 134 0.25 0.59 15.40
C GLY A 134 -0.63 -0.20 14.45
N PHE A 135 -1.88 0.24 14.38
CA PHE A 135 -2.87 -0.24 13.43
C PHE A 135 -3.28 0.91 12.53
N MET A 136 -3.54 0.61 11.29
CA MET A 136 -3.92 1.62 10.32
C MET A 136 -5.06 1.15 9.44
N GLY A 137 -5.88 2.10 9.01
CA GLY A 137 -6.93 1.89 8.03
C GLY A 137 -7.09 3.11 7.15
N GLY A 138 -7.24 2.88 5.85
CA GLY A 138 -7.21 3.99 4.91
C GLY A 138 -7.66 3.65 3.51
N VAL A 139 -7.31 4.54 2.60
CA VAL A 139 -7.69 4.47 1.20
C VAL A 139 -6.46 4.58 0.30
N THR A 140 -6.56 3.95 -0.86
CA THR A 140 -5.53 3.99 -1.91
C THR A 140 -6.17 4.40 -3.21
N VAL A 141 -5.44 5.15 -4.02
CA VAL A 141 -5.74 5.38 -5.43
C VAL A 141 -4.54 4.94 -6.22
N GLY A 142 -4.76 4.26 -7.33
CA GLY A 142 -3.68 3.81 -8.17
C GLY A 142 -4.12 3.54 -9.60
N TYR A 143 -3.12 3.35 -10.44
CA TYR A 143 -3.32 3.02 -11.84
C TYR A 143 -2.41 1.85 -12.24
N GLN A 144 -3.01 0.81 -12.81
CA GLN A 144 -2.32 -0.39 -13.22
C GLN A 144 -2.27 -0.51 -14.75
N TRP A 145 -1.04 -0.60 -15.28
CA TRP A 145 -0.79 -0.86 -16.70
C TRP A 145 -0.42 -2.31 -16.91
N ARG A 146 -0.95 -2.90 -17.95
CA ARG A 146 -0.50 -4.22 -18.42
C ARG A 146 0.54 -3.99 -19.52
N LEU A 147 1.80 -4.29 -19.25
CA LEU A 147 2.90 -4.08 -20.19
C LEU A 147 3.01 -5.24 -21.18
N SER A 148 2.69 -6.45 -20.76
CA SER A 148 2.71 -7.66 -21.60
C SER A 148 1.68 -8.68 -21.10
N ARG A 149 1.66 -9.89 -21.70
CA ARG A 149 0.78 -10.98 -21.22
C ARG A 149 1.02 -11.34 -19.76
N ARG A 150 2.24 -11.21 -19.26
CA ARG A 150 2.62 -11.61 -17.89
C ARG A 150 3.08 -10.44 -17.02
N CYS A 151 3.47 -9.29 -17.60
CA CYS A 151 4.04 -8.19 -16.85
C CYS A 151 3.06 -7.03 -16.70
N MET A 152 3.05 -6.45 -15.50
CA MET A 152 2.26 -5.26 -15.18
C MET A 152 3.08 -4.25 -14.39
N LEU A 153 2.64 -3.00 -14.44
CA LEU A 153 3.16 -1.88 -13.70
C LEU A 153 2.01 -1.28 -12.89
N ASP A 154 2.25 -0.97 -11.61
CA ASP A 154 1.24 -0.47 -10.68
C ASP A 154 1.78 0.76 -9.96
N LEU A 155 1.21 1.93 -10.26
CA LEU A 155 1.50 3.19 -9.59
C LEU A 155 0.40 3.49 -8.59
N PHE A 156 0.77 3.80 -7.34
CA PHE A 156 -0.21 4.01 -6.29
C PHE A 156 0.26 5.00 -5.21
N VAL A 157 -0.72 5.60 -4.56
CA VAL A 157 -0.56 6.38 -3.34
C VAL A 157 -1.73 6.10 -2.41
N GLY A 158 -1.44 5.99 -1.12
CA GLY A 158 -2.43 5.74 -0.09
C GLY A 158 -2.23 6.62 1.14
N PHE A 159 -3.35 6.91 1.80
CA PHE A 159 -3.42 7.63 3.06
C PHE A 159 -4.23 6.82 4.05
N ALA A 160 -3.79 6.79 5.30
CA ALA A 160 -4.46 6.06 6.35
C ALA A 160 -4.50 6.86 7.65
N TYR A 161 -5.52 6.59 8.43
CA TYR A 161 -5.56 6.93 9.83
C TYR A 161 -4.81 5.85 10.60
N MET A 162 -3.78 6.26 11.33
CA MET A 162 -2.92 5.36 12.10
C MET A 162 -3.08 5.65 13.59
N HIS A 163 -3.38 4.61 14.35
CA HIS A 163 -3.32 4.62 15.80
C HIS A 163 -2.10 3.82 16.25
N SER A 164 -1.20 4.44 16.99
CA SER A 164 0.04 3.80 17.44
C SER A 164 0.27 3.98 18.94
N ASN A 165 0.85 2.94 19.54
CA ASN A 165 1.32 2.92 20.93
C ASN A 165 2.83 2.73 20.91
N TYR A 166 3.56 3.58 21.63
CA TYR A 166 5.01 3.56 21.55
C TYR A 166 5.68 4.14 22.80
N ASN A 167 6.95 3.79 23.00
CA ASN A 167 7.86 4.41 23.94
C ASN A 167 8.88 5.26 23.18
N GLY A 168 9.25 6.39 23.75
CA GLY A 168 10.34 7.24 23.28
C GLY A 168 11.66 6.83 23.91
N TYR A 169 12.74 6.95 23.14
CA TYR A 169 14.10 6.66 23.56
C TYR A 169 15.02 7.77 23.06
N SER A 170 15.99 8.15 23.88
CA SER A 170 17.14 8.92 23.45
C SER A 170 18.07 8.06 22.57
N MET A 171 18.99 8.69 21.84
CA MET A 171 19.87 7.95 20.92
C MET A 171 20.85 7.01 21.63
N ASP A 172 21.14 7.22 22.92
CA ASP A 172 21.91 6.33 23.79
C ASP A 172 21.12 5.12 24.32
N GLY A 173 19.81 5.04 23.96
CA GLY A 173 18.93 3.92 24.32
C GLY A 173 18.23 4.07 25.68
N VAL A 174 18.40 5.20 26.36
CA VAL A 174 17.66 5.50 27.59
C VAL A 174 16.22 5.86 27.25
N VAL A 175 15.26 5.38 28.04
CA VAL A 175 13.85 5.71 27.87
C VAL A 175 13.62 7.19 28.16
N ASP A 176 13.19 7.93 27.17
CA ASP A 176 12.86 9.35 27.28
C ASP A 176 11.34 9.50 27.42
N MET A 177 10.88 9.57 28.65
CA MET A 177 9.46 9.44 29.01
C MET A 177 8.67 10.73 28.89
N TYR A 178 9.03 11.80 28.58
CA TYR A 178 8.39 13.11 28.45
C TYR A 178 9.42 14.24 28.63
N PRO A 179 10.18 14.58 27.59
CA PRO A 179 11.14 15.70 27.71
C PRO A 179 10.48 17.04 28.08
N SER A 180 9.15 17.13 27.88
CA SER A 180 8.35 18.31 28.21
C SER A 180 7.70 18.30 29.60
N ARG A 181 7.83 17.19 30.36
CA ARG A 181 7.23 17.06 31.72
C ARG A 181 8.20 16.38 32.67
N PRO A 182 9.20 17.11 33.18
CA PRO A 182 10.21 16.55 34.08
C PRO A 182 9.66 15.93 35.37
N GLU A 183 8.49 16.39 35.81
CA GLU A 183 7.78 15.91 37.01
C GLU A 183 7.15 14.51 36.83
N ASP A 184 6.87 14.10 35.60
CA ASP A 184 6.20 12.83 35.31
C ASP A 184 7.19 11.67 35.02
N LYS A 185 8.41 11.73 35.53
CA LYS A 185 9.42 10.69 35.39
C LYS A 185 8.99 9.42 36.12
N GLN A 186 8.28 8.56 35.41
CA GLN A 186 8.00 7.20 35.88
C GLN A 186 9.13 6.25 35.46
N PRO A 187 9.39 5.20 36.24
CA PRO A 187 10.37 4.18 35.87
C PRO A 187 10.00 3.56 34.53
N ALA A 188 11.00 3.18 33.74
CA ALA A 188 10.81 2.56 32.43
C ALA A 188 9.84 1.38 32.52
N SER A 189 8.67 1.53 31.92
CA SER A 189 7.71 0.45 31.78
C SER A 189 7.94 -0.27 30.47
N PRO A 190 7.86 -1.61 30.42
CA PRO A 190 7.86 -2.35 29.15
C PRO A 190 6.63 -2.03 28.31
N ASP A 191 5.55 -1.55 28.92
CA ASP A 191 4.31 -1.23 28.23
C ASP A 191 4.40 0.14 27.54
N PRO A 192 3.84 0.29 26.33
CA PRO A 192 3.77 1.58 25.66
C PRO A 192 2.95 2.59 26.45
N PHE A 193 3.53 3.72 26.79
CA PHE A 193 2.89 4.77 27.57
C PHE A 193 2.48 6.01 26.75
N ASN A 194 2.96 6.10 25.50
CA ASN A 194 2.54 7.14 24.56
C ASN A 194 1.60 6.55 23.50
N SER A 195 0.63 7.34 23.09
CA SER A 195 -0.23 7.03 21.95
C SER A 195 -0.32 8.21 21.00
N SER A 196 -0.46 7.91 19.73
CA SER A 196 -0.79 8.92 18.71
C SER A 196 -1.83 8.37 17.75
N ALA A 197 -2.65 9.29 17.23
CA ALA A 197 -3.68 8.98 16.26
C ALA A 197 -3.66 10.10 15.21
N GLU A 198 -3.21 9.76 14.00
CA GLU A 198 -2.96 10.77 12.97
C GLU A 198 -3.22 10.24 11.56
N TRP A 199 -3.61 11.13 10.65
CA TRP A 199 -3.67 10.84 9.24
C TRP A 199 -2.28 11.00 8.63
N MET A 200 -1.84 10.01 7.87
CA MET A 200 -0.53 10.04 7.24
C MET A 200 -0.52 9.27 5.91
N PRO A 201 0.40 9.61 4.99
CA PRO A 201 0.71 8.74 3.86
C PRO A 201 1.19 7.38 4.39
N ASN A 202 0.52 6.29 4.01
CA ASN A 202 0.85 4.96 4.49
C ASN A 202 1.50 4.07 3.44
N LYS A 203 1.29 4.38 2.17
CA LYS A 203 1.91 3.68 1.06
C LYS A 203 2.03 4.58 -0.18
N ALA A 204 3.10 4.39 -0.92
CA ALA A 204 3.28 4.98 -2.24
C ALA A 204 4.30 4.14 -3.00
N GLY A 205 4.21 4.12 -4.33
CA GLY A 205 5.23 3.42 -5.09
C GLY A 205 4.85 3.11 -6.51
N LEU A 206 5.84 2.51 -7.16
CA LEU A 206 5.77 1.93 -8.48
C LEU A 206 6.13 0.46 -8.37
N SER A 207 5.16 -0.43 -8.51
CA SER A 207 5.40 -1.86 -8.43
C SER A 207 5.43 -2.51 -9.81
N ILE A 208 6.38 -3.42 -9.98
CA ILE A 208 6.45 -4.31 -11.14
C ILE A 208 5.87 -5.65 -10.71
N GLY A 209 4.94 -6.18 -11.51
CA GLY A 209 4.23 -7.42 -11.20
C GLY A 209 4.35 -8.46 -12.31
N ILE A 210 4.29 -9.72 -11.90
CA ILE A 210 4.25 -10.88 -12.79
C ILE A 210 2.97 -11.66 -12.52
N LEU A 211 2.17 -11.84 -13.55
CA LEU A 211 0.96 -12.67 -13.52
C LEU A 211 1.35 -14.15 -13.49
N LEU A 212 0.87 -14.84 -12.48
CA LEU A 212 0.96 -16.30 -12.40
C LEU A 212 -0.31 -16.87 -13.05
N PHE A 213 -0.14 -17.75 -14.03
CA PHE A 213 -1.23 -18.54 -14.58
C PHE A 213 -1.20 -19.89 -13.86
N ASP A 214 -2.33 -20.29 -13.35
CA ASP A 214 -2.56 -21.67 -12.92
C ASP A 214 -2.80 -22.57 -14.14
#